data_29c6705922abf4e276fa3531a86a8725
#
_entry.id   29c6705922abf4e276fa3531a86a8725
#
_cell.length_a   1.000
_cell.length_b   1.000
_cell.length_c   1.000
_cell.angle_alpha   90.00
_cell.angle_beta   90.00
_cell.angle_gamma   90.00
#
_symmetry.space_group_name_H-M   'P 1'
#
loop_
_entity.id
_entity.type
_entity.pdbx_description
1 polymer ?
#
loop_
_entity_poly.entity_id
_entity_poly.type
_entity_poly.pdbx_seq_one_letter_code
_entity_poly.pdbx_strand_id
1 'polypeptide(L)'
;ILTGAVASRTACSIARDLRRETFNKVMHFSPAEVGKFSQASLITRCTNDIQQIQMAATLFIRMCLMAPVMGIVAVMRVLANHTGLEWTIAVAIIAVSAVVGVLMGLTMPKFKKMQSFVDRVNLTARELLDGLMPIRSFNREEHELERFDKASLDLMTTQLYTNRAMSFMMPLMMLVMNCITVLIVWFGAQGVSDGVMQVGNMMAFISYTMQIVMAFMILTMVSVILPRAEVAAERVEEVITCPTSINDPVSPKLPAASAPRGELTFRDVSFQYPDARADVISGVNFTTHAGQMLGIIGSTGSGKST
;
A
#
# COMPACT_ATOMS: atom_id res chain seq x y z
N ILE A 1 -10.86 16.72 17.53
CA ILE A 1 -10.22 15.82 18.51
C ILE A 1 -10.90 14.45 18.47
N LEU A 2 -12.22 14.37 18.63
CA LEU A 2 -13.00 13.13 18.63
C LEU A 2 -12.80 12.30 17.34
N THR A 3 -12.86 12.93 16.18
CA THR A 3 -12.65 12.28 14.88
C THR A 3 -11.26 11.62 14.78
N GLY A 4 -10.22 12.32 15.26
CA GLY A 4 -8.86 11.78 15.28
C GLY A 4 -8.70 10.58 16.22
N ALA A 5 -9.31 10.65 17.40
CA ALA A 5 -9.28 9.55 18.38
C ALA A 5 -10.03 8.31 17.87
N VAL A 6 -11.22 8.50 17.27
CA VAL A 6 -12.01 7.41 16.68
C VAL A 6 -11.27 6.80 15.49
N ALA A 7 -10.75 7.63 14.58
CA ALA A 7 -10.01 7.16 13.40
C ALA A 7 -8.78 6.33 13.79
N SER A 8 -7.98 6.82 14.75
CA SER A 8 -6.80 6.11 15.24
C SER A 8 -7.19 4.77 15.91
N ARG A 9 -8.19 4.78 16.79
CA ARG A 9 -8.66 3.57 17.47
C ARG A 9 -9.18 2.52 16.49
N THR A 10 -9.98 2.94 15.51
CA THR A 10 -10.52 2.04 14.48
C THR A 10 -9.40 1.46 13.62
N ALA A 11 -8.48 2.29 13.12
CA ALA A 11 -7.37 1.83 12.29
C ALA A 11 -6.42 0.89 13.05
N CYS A 12 -6.13 1.17 14.32
CA CYS A 12 -5.33 0.26 15.15
C CYS A 12 -6.05 -1.07 15.40
N SER A 13 -7.39 -1.07 15.57
CA SER A 13 -8.18 -2.29 15.73
C SER A 13 -8.16 -3.12 14.44
N ILE A 14 -8.34 -2.49 13.27
CA ILE A 14 -8.24 -3.16 11.97
C ILE A 14 -6.85 -3.80 11.81
N ALA A 15 -5.79 -3.06 12.09
CA ALA A 15 -4.43 -3.58 11.97
C ALA A 15 -4.14 -4.74 12.93
N ARG A 16 -4.67 -4.68 14.16
CA ARG A 16 -4.57 -5.78 15.13
C ARG A 16 -5.27 -7.03 14.60
N ASP A 17 -6.49 -6.87 14.09
CA ASP A 17 -7.30 -7.99 13.63
C ASP A 17 -6.71 -8.62 12.36
N LEU A 18 -6.22 -7.80 11.42
CA LEU A 18 -5.49 -8.27 10.23
C LEU A 18 -4.20 -9.03 10.62
N ARG A 19 -3.41 -8.52 11.57
CA ARG A 19 -2.22 -9.23 12.04
C ARG A 19 -2.57 -10.58 12.65
N ARG A 20 -3.61 -10.62 13.48
CA ARG A 20 -4.06 -11.87 14.11
C ARG A 20 -4.52 -12.87 13.05
N GLU A 21 -5.30 -12.43 12.09
CA GLU A 21 -5.85 -13.30 11.04
C GLU A 21 -4.75 -13.82 10.11
N THR A 22 -3.86 -12.93 9.64
CA THR A 22 -2.72 -13.29 8.82
C THR A 22 -1.79 -14.26 9.56
N PHE A 23 -1.48 -13.98 10.82
CA PHE A 23 -0.62 -14.84 11.63
C PHE A 23 -1.25 -16.22 11.85
N ASN A 24 -2.52 -16.27 12.24
CA ASN A 24 -3.24 -17.52 12.41
C ASN A 24 -3.27 -18.33 11.10
N LYS A 25 -3.47 -17.67 9.97
CA LYS A 25 -3.46 -18.32 8.66
C LYS A 25 -2.09 -18.94 8.34
N VAL A 26 -1.01 -18.18 8.55
CA VAL A 26 0.36 -18.63 8.32
C VAL A 26 0.73 -19.80 9.22
N MET A 27 0.23 -19.83 10.46
CA MET A 27 0.47 -20.98 11.39
C MET A 27 -0.19 -22.29 10.93
N HIS A 28 -1.17 -22.22 10.02
CA HIS A 28 -1.82 -23.39 9.42
C HIS A 28 -1.27 -23.71 8.02
N PHE A 29 -0.26 -22.99 7.55
CA PHE A 29 0.37 -23.26 6.25
C PHE A 29 1.24 -24.51 6.33
N SER A 30 1.19 -25.30 5.27
CA SER A 30 2.16 -26.37 5.02
C SER A 30 3.46 -25.79 4.44
N PRO A 31 4.54 -26.59 4.37
CA PRO A 31 5.77 -26.17 3.69
C PRO A 31 5.56 -25.71 2.25
N ALA A 32 4.54 -26.21 1.56
CA ALA A 32 4.22 -25.83 0.18
C ALA A 32 3.73 -24.36 0.11
N GLU A 33 2.80 -23.95 0.98
CA GLU A 33 2.31 -22.57 1.02
C GLU A 33 3.40 -21.61 1.49
N VAL A 34 4.19 -22.00 2.51
CA VAL A 34 5.34 -21.19 2.96
C VAL A 34 6.35 -21.00 1.83
N GLY A 35 6.60 -22.05 1.02
CA GLY A 35 7.46 -21.98 -0.16
C GLY A 35 6.94 -21.01 -1.22
N LYS A 36 5.63 -21.00 -1.47
CA LYS A 36 4.96 -20.11 -2.43
C LYS A 36 5.18 -18.62 -2.11
N PHE A 37 5.07 -18.23 -0.83
CA PHE A 37 5.17 -16.84 -0.42
C PHE A 37 6.58 -16.37 -0.05
N SER A 38 7.51 -17.25 0.21
CA SER A 38 8.79 -17.04 0.89
C SER A 38 8.67 -16.49 2.32
N GLN A 39 9.57 -16.85 3.20
CA GLN A 39 9.55 -16.41 4.61
C GLN A 39 9.69 -14.88 4.74
N ALA A 40 10.57 -14.27 3.95
CA ALA A 40 10.80 -12.81 3.97
C ALA A 40 9.53 -12.04 3.53
N SER A 41 8.82 -12.55 2.53
CA SER A 41 7.57 -11.95 2.06
C SER A 41 6.47 -12.04 3.11
N LEU A 42 6.30 -13.17 3.79
CA LEU A 42 5.31 -13.34 4.85
C LEU A 42 5.56 -12.38 6.03
N ILE A 43 6.84 -12.21 6.42
CA ILE A 43 7.20 -11.22 7.47
C ILE A 43 6.81 -9.80 7.03
N THR A 44 7.14 -9.41 5.80
CA THR A 44 6.80 -8.08 5.28
C THR A 44 5.29 -7.85 5.24
N ARG A 45 4.50 -8.85 4.84
CA ARG A 45 3.03 -8.79 4.78
C ARG A 45 2.42 -8.66 6.18
N CYS A 46 2.94 -9.38 7.17
CA CYS A 46 2.47 -9.29 8.56
C CYS A 46 2.87 -7.98 9.28
N THR A 47 3.91 -7.29 8.81
CA THR A 47 4.45 -6.10 9.48
C THR A 47 4.20 -4.83 8.68
N ASN A 48 4.99 -4.62 7.63
CA ASN A 48 5.00 -3.37 6.86
C ASN A 48 3.71 -3.15 6.07
N ASP A 49 3.19 -4.18 5.39
CA ASP A 49 1.99 -4.03 4.56
C ASP A 49 0.77 -3.69 5.43
N ILE A 50 0.59 -4.37 6.58
CA ILE A 50 -0.49 -4.05 7.52
C ILE A 50 -0.29 -2.66 8.14
N GLN A 51 0.95 -2.21 8.36
CA GLN A 51 1.21 -0.86 8.83
C GLN A 51 0.82 0.20 7.77
N GLN A 52 1.05 -0.07 6.49
CA GLN A 52 0.59 0.80 5.41
C GLN A 52 -0.93 0.88 5.34
N ILE A 53 -1.63 -0.26 5.47
CA ILE A 53 -3.09 -0.31 5.56
C ILE A 53 -3.58 0.52 6.77
N GLN A 54 -2.95 0.36 7.94
CA GLN A 54 -3.28 1.12 9.14
C GLN A 54 -3.13 2.64 8.95
N MET A 55 -2.02 3.08 8.35
CA MET A 55 -1.79 4.51 8.07
C MET A 55 -2.83 5.04 7.09
N ALA A 56 -3.09 4.32 6.02
CA ALA A 56 -4.09 4.70 5.04
C ALA A 56 -5.50 4.76 5.65
N ALA A 57 -5.88 3.76 6.46
CA ALA A 57 -7.17 3.75 7.16
C ALA A 57 -7.31 4.94 8.11
N THR A 58 -6.26 5.26 8.88
CA THR A 58 -6.26 6.43 9.78
C THR A 58 -6.47 7.72 9.00
N LEU A 59 -5.72 7.91 7.92
CA LEU A 59 -5.81 9.11 7.07
C LEU A 59 -7.15 9.17 6.34
N PHE A 60 -7.61 8.05 5.78
CA PHE A 60 -8.87 7.97 5.06
C PHE A 60 -10.05 8.32 5.96
N ILE A 61 -10.19 7.67 7.11
CA ILE A 61 -11.29 7.94 8.05
C ILE A 61 -11.26 9.41 8.53
N ARG A 62 -10.06 9.90 8.89
CA ARG A 62 -9.90 11.28 9.37
C ARG A 62 -10.20 12.31 8.28
N MET A 63 -9.68 12.11 7.07
CA MET A 63 -9.76 13.08 5.99
C MET A 63 -11.07 13.01 5.20
N CYS A 64 -11.61 11.80 4.97
CA CYS A 64 -12.91 11.63 4.31
C CYS A 64 -14.09 12.15 5.15
N LEU A 65 -13.96 12.17 6.48
CA LEU A 65 -14.96 12.80 7.32
C LEU A 65 -14.73 14.32 7.46
N MET A 66 -13.46 14.74 7.61
CA MET A 66 -13.14 16.13 7.90
C MET A 66 -13.26 17.04 6.67
N ALA A 67 -12.73 16.62 5.52
CA ALA A 67 -12.68 17.47 4.34
C ALA A 67 -14.07 17.79 3.76
N PRO A 68 -15.00 16.83 3.54
CA PRO A 68 -16.33 17.14 3.07
C PRO A 68 -17.13 17.98 4.07
N VAL A 69 -17.03 17.67 5.38
CA VAL A 69 -17.73 18.44 6.41
C VAL A 69 -17.24 19.89 6.42
N MET A 70 -15.93 20.12 6.41
CA MET A 70 -15.37 21.48 6.34
C MET A 70 -15.79 22.20 5.06
N GLY A 71 -15.70 21.53 3.91
CA GLY A 71 -16.09 22.13 2.62
C GLY A 71 -17.57 22.46 2.55
N ILE A 72 -18.45 21.52 2.91
CA ILE A 72 -19.92 21.71 2.87
C ILE A 72 -20.34 22.81 3.86
N VAL A 73 -19.83 22.78 5.10
CA VAL A 73 -20.16 23.78 6.11
C VAL A 73 -19.67 25.16 5.65
N ALA A 74 -18.47 25.27 5.09
CA ALA A 74 -17.97 26.54 4.58
C ALA A 74 -18.84 27.07 3.43
N VAL A 75 -19.21 26.24 2.46
CA VAL A 75 -20.10 26.63 1.36
C VAL A 75 -21.48 27.03 1.88
N MET A 76 -22.08 26.25 2.79
CA MET A 76 -23.38 26.59 3.38
C MET A 76 -23.37 27.94 4.14
N ARG A 77 -22.29 28.20 4.90
CA ARG A 77 -22.14 29.49 5.62
C ARG A 77 -22.00 30.65 4.69
N VAL A 78 -21.33 30.47 3.57
CA VAL A 78 -21.22 31.52 2.54
C VAL A 78 -22.55 31.80 1.88
N LEU A 79 -23.25 30.75 1.43
CA LEU A 79 -24.55 30.89 0.78
C LEU A 79 -25.61 31.50 1.73
N ALA A 80 -25.50 31.24 3.04
CA ALA A 80 -26.40 31.79 4.04
C ALA A 80 -26.21 33.31 4.29
N ASN A 81 -25.04 33.86 3.98
CA ASN A 81 -24.74 35.27 4.26
C ASN A 81 -25.19 36.24 3.16
N HIS A 82 -25.64 35.79 2.00
CA HIS A 82 -26.15 36.55 0.86
C HIS A 82 -25.40 37.88 0.62
N THR A 83 -24.08 37.82 0.57
CA THR A 83 -23.20 39.01 0.47
C THR A 83 -22.94 39.48 -0.95
N GLY A 84 -23.45 38.74 -1.97
CA GLY A 84 -23.17 39.00 -3.39
C GLY A 84 -21.77 38.61 -3.85
N LEU A 85 -20.95 38.00 -2.94
CA LEU A 85 -19.60 37.56 -3.21
C LEU A 85 -19.49 36.02 -3.45
N GLU A 86 -20.63 35.34 -3.53
CA GLU A 86 -20.70 33.87 -3.68
C GLU A 86 -19.98 33.37 -4.93
N TRP A 87 -19.94 34.16 -5.99
CA TRP A 87 -19.23 33.88 -7.22
C TRP A 87 -17.71 33.74 -7.03
N THR A 88 -17.12 34.41 -6.02
CA THR A 88 -15.68 34.32 -5.73
C THR A 88 -15.30 32.94 -5.27
N ILE A 89 -16.19 32.22 -4.60
CA ILE A 89 -15.98 30.82 -4.20
C ILE A 89 -16.05 29.90 -5.41
N ALA A 90 -16.99 30.12 -6.31
CA ALA A 90 -17.04 29.36 -7.56
C ALA A 90 -15.73 29.52 -8.35
N VAL A 91 -15.22 30.75 -8.44
CA VAL A 91 -13.90 31.03 -9.05
C VAL A 91 -12.78 30.32 -8.30
N ALA A 92 -12.80 30.33 -6.96
CA ALA A 92 -11.82 29.62 -6.14
C ALA A 92 -11.80 28.11 -6.42
N ILE A 93 -12.97 27.49 -6.42
CA ILE A 93 -13.12 26.05 -6.67
C ILE A 93 -12.64 25.70 -8.09
N ILE A 94 -13.03 26.49 -9.09
CA ILE A 94 -12.61 26.28 -10.48
C ILE A 94 -11.10 26.45 -10.61
N ALA A 95 -10.52 27.50 -10.03
CA ALA A 95 -9.08 27.76 -10.09
C ALA A 95 -8.26 26.67 -9.42
N VAL A 96 -8.66 26.23 -8.21
CA VAL A 96 -8.00 25.14 -7.49
C VAL A 96 -8.13 23.82 -8.27
N SER A 97 -9.34 23.51 -8.76
CA SER A 97 -9.57 22.29 -9.56
C SER A 97 -8.76 22.31 -10.86
N ALA A 98 -8.64 23.45 -11.50
CA ALA A 98 -7.82 23.62 -12.71
C ALA A 98 -6.33 23.40 -12.41
N VAL A 99 -5.80 23.98 -11.35
CA VAL A 99 -4.39 23.80 -10.94
C VAL A 99 -4.11 22.33 -10.64
N VAL A 100 -4.95 21.69 -9.81
CA VAL A 100 -4.81 20.27 -9.48
C VAL A 100 -4.95 19.40 -10.74
N GLY A 101 -5.96 19.63 -11.56
CA GLY A 101 -6.21 18.86 -12.77
C GLY A 101 -5.07 18.95 -13.79
N VAL A 102 -4.54 20.17 -14.02
CA VAL A 102 -3.40 20.37 -14.93
C VAL A 102 -2.14 19.69 -14.39
N LEU A 103 -1.79 19.90 -13.12
CA LEU A 103 -0.61 19.29 -12.53
C LEU A 103 -0.69 17.77 -12.51
N MET A 104 -1.85 17.21 -12.15
CA MET A 104 -2.07 15.76 -12.17
C MET A 104 -2.02 15.21 -13.61
N GLY A 105 -2.65 15.88 -14.57
CA GLY A 105 -2.61 15.49 -15.98
C GLY A 105 -1.19 15.47 -16.55
N LEU A 106 -0.32 16.40 -16.15
CA LEU A 106 1.07 16.46 -16.58
C LEU A 106 1.96 15.42 -15.87
N THR A 107 1.70 15.12 -14.60
CA THR A 107 2.58 14.26 -13.79
C THR A 107 2.20 12.78 -13.83
N MET A 108 0.90 12.42 -13.90
CA MET A 108 0.43 11.03 -13.90
C MET A 108 1.08 10.14 -14.98
N PRO A 109 1.16 10.56 -16.27
CA PRO A 109 1.82 9.74 -17.29
C PRO A 109 3.32 9.55 -17.02
N LYS A 110 3.97 10.53 -16.38
CA LYS A 110 5.38 10.44 -16.00
C LYS A 110 5.59 9.53 -14.78
N PHE A 111 4.65 9.52 -13.82
CA PHE A 111 4.69 8.57 -12.70
C PHE A 111 4.66 7.11 -13.17
N LYS A 112 3.80 6.80 -14.16
CA LYS A 112 3.77 5.44 -14.76
C LYS A 112 5.10 5.07 -15.42
N LYS A 113 5.71 6.00 -16.16
CA LYS A 113 7.03 5.77 -16.77
C LYS A 113 8.14 5.66 -15.73
N MET A 114 8.07 6.42 -14.65
CA MET A 114 9.06 6.36 -13.58
C MET A 114 9.16 4.95 -12.98
N GLN A 115 8.02 4.26 -12.80
CA GLN A 115 8.04 2.88 -12.30
C GLN A 115 8.82 1.94 -13.24
N SER A 116 8.61 2.03 -14.55
CA SER A 116 9.35 1.21 -15.52
C SER A 116 10.86 1.49 -15.53
N PHE A 117 11.25 2.74 -15.24
CA PHE A 117 12.68 3.09 -15.09
C PHE A 117 13.27 2.57 -13.79
N VAL A 118 12.52 2.58 -12.69
CA VAL A 118 12.93 1.93 -11.42
C VAL A 118 13.17 0.43 -11.65
N ASP A 119 12.24 -0.23 -12.34
CA ASP A 119 12.38 -1.66 -12.65
C ASP A 119 13.61 -1.93 -13.52
N ARG A 120 13.89 -1.05 -14.48
CA ARG A 120 15.08 -1.15 -15.34
C ARG A 120 16.38 -0.98 -14.55
N VAL A 121 16.46 -0.01 -13.65
CA VAL A 121 17.63 0.20 -12.76
C VAL A 121 17.82 -1.04 -11.88
N ASN A 122 16.75 -1.56 -11.27
CA ASN A 122 16.81 -2.76 -10.44
C ASN A 122 17.25 -4.00 -11.22
N LEU A 123 16.75 -4.16 -12.46
CA LEU A 123 17.14 -5.26 -13.35
C LEU A 123 18.63 -5.17 -13.68
N THR A 124 19.11 -4.00 -14.12
CA THR A 124 20.52 -3.76 -14.45
C THR A 124 21.43 -4.00 -13.24
N ALA A 125 21.03 -3.54 -12.05
CA ALA A 125 21.77 -3.79 -10.82
C ALA A 125 21.83 -5.29 -10.47
N ARG A 126 20.72 -6.03 -10.64
CA ARG A 126 20.68 -7.47 -10.41
C ARG A 126 21.58 -8.23 -11.38
N GLU A 127 21.49 -7.93 -12.69
CA GLU A 127 22.33 -8.53 -13.73
C GLU A 127 23.81 -8.28 -13.45
N LEU A 128 24.17 -7.08 -12.98
CA LEU A 128 25.55 -6.71 -12.61
C LEU A 128 26.03 -7.54 -11.41
N LEU A 129 25.20 -7.72 -10.39
CA LEU A 129 25.56 -8.51 -9.19
C LEU A 129 25.66 -10.00 -9.51
N ASP A 130 24.73 -10.55 -10.27
CA ASP A 130 24.73 -11.95 -10.67
C ASP A 130 25.87 -12.26 -11.66
N GLY A 131 26.23 -11.29 -12.53
CA GLY A 131 27.28 -11.39 -13.53
C GLY A 131 28.66 -10.86 -13.10
N LEU A 132 28.90 -10.56 -11.83
CA LEU A 132 30.10 -9.87 -11.36
C LEU A 132 31.42 -10.59 -11.76
N MET A 133 31.45 -11.90 -11.65
CA MET A 133 32.66 -12.70 -12.02
C MET A 133 32.94 -12.69 -13.53
N PRO A 134 31.97 -12.96 -14.42
CA PRO A 134 32.17 -12.78 -15.85
C PRO A 134 32.58 -11.35 -16.25
N ILE A 135 31.93 -10.34 -15.70
CA ILE A 135 32.24 -8.94 -16.00
C ILE A 135 33.71 -8.62 -15.73
N ARG A 136 34.22 -9.03 -14.56
CA ARG A 136 35.64 -8.89 -14.19
C ARG A 136 36.58 -9.72 -15.06
N SER A 137 36.17 -10.96 -15.39
CA SER A 137 37.00 -11.85 -16.21
C SER A 137 37.20 -11.32 -17.63
N PHE A 138 36.22 -10.60 -18.15
CA PHE A 138 36.27 -10.00 -19.50
C PHE A 138 36.65 -8.51 -19.49
N ASN A 139 36.98 -7.92 -18.33
CA ASN A 139 37.35 -6.52 -18.15
C ASN A 139 36.28 -5.58 -18.74
N ARG A 140 35.00 -5.84 -18.42
CA ARG A 140 33.83 -5.10 -18.95
C ARG A 140 33.15 -4.20 -17.93
N GLU A 141 33.82 -3.87 -16.84
CA GLU A 141 33.28 -3.05 -15.75
C GLU A 141 32.83 -1.68 -16.25
N GLU A 142 33.62 -1.03 -17.09
CA GLU A 142 33.32 0.31 -17.61
C GLU A 142 32.05 0.31 -18.49
N HIS A 143 31.89 -0.73 -19.32
CA HIS A 143 30.71 -0.90 -20.15
C HIS A 143 29.40 -1.08 -19.32
N GLU A 144 29.48 -1.92 -18.26
CA GLU A 144 28.33 -2.12 -17.38
C GLU A 144 28.05 -0.89 -16.51
N LEU A 145 29.07 -0.12 -16.13
CA LEU A 145 28.91 1.15 -15.45
C LEU A 145 28.16 2.16 -16.33
N GLU A 146 28.56 2.32 -17.59
CA GLU A 146 27.86 3.19 -18.54
C GLU A 146 26.39 2.77 -18.73
N ARG A 147 26.13 1.47 -18.80
CA ARG A 147 24.78 0.92 -18.92
C ARG A 147 23.91 1.24 -17.69
N PHE A 148 24.50 1.11 -16.50
CA PHE A 148 23.82 1.46 -15.24
C PHE A 148 23.59 2.97 -15.13
N ASP A 149 24.59 3.78 -15.46
CA ASP A 149 24.49 5.25 -15.45
C ASP A 149 23.40 5.75 -16.39
N LYS A 150 23.28 5.16 -17.59
CA LYS A 150 22.21 5.49 -18.53
C LYS A 150 20.83 5.18 -17.96
N ALA A 151 20.65 4.00 -17.36
CA ALA A 151 19.38 3.64 -16.73
C ALA A 151 19.05 4.57 -15.54
N SER A 152 20.05 4.91 -14.74
CA SER A 152 19.94 5.83 -13.61
C SER A 152 19.63 7.27 -14.07
N LEU A 153 20.24 7.73 -15.16
CA LEU A 153 20.01 9.05 -15.74
C LEU A 153 18.57 9.19 -16.29
N ASP A 154 18.04 8.15 -16.96
CA ASP A 154 16.66 8.10 -17.45
C ASP A 154 15.67 8.21 -16.28
N LEU A 155 15.94 7.50 -15.19
CA LEU A 155 15.15 7.59 -13.95
C LEU A 155 15.25 9.00 -13.34
N MET A 156 16.47 9.50 -13.15
CA MET A 156 16.74 10.81 -12.54
C MET A 156 16.03 11.93 -13.31
N THR A 157 16.14 11.97 -14.63
CA THR A 157 15.52 13.02 -15.45
C THR A 157 14.01 13.01 -15.36
N THR A 158 13.40 11.83 -15.35
CA THR A 158 11.95 11.67 -15.20
C THR A 158 11.49 12.06 -13.80
N GLN A 159 12.22 11.64 -12.76
CA GLN A 159 11.93 11.97 -11.38
C GLN A 159 12.11 13.47 -11.12
N LEU A 160 13.15 14.09 -11.69
CA LEU A 160 13.39 15.51 -11.59
C LEU A 160 12.26 16.33 -12.21
N TYR A 161 11.78 15.93 -13.39
CA TYR A 161 10.62 16.56 -14.01
C TYR A 161 9.38 16.48 -13.13
N THR A 162 9.08 15.29 -12.63
CA THR A 162 7.92 15.04 -11.77
C THR A 162 8.00 15.84 -10.47
N ASN A 163 9.17 15.83 -9.82
CA ASN A 163 9.38 16.57 -8.58
C ASN A 163 9.31 18.08 -8.80
N ARG A 164 9.88 18.61 -9.89
CA ARG A 164 9.74 20.03 -10.24
C ARG A 164 8.28 20.41 -10.47
N ALA A 165 7.52 19.63 -11.24
CA ALA A 165 6.11 19.90 -11.46
C ALA A 165 5.31 19.87 -10.14
N MET A 166 5.56 18.90 -9.27
CA MET A 166 4.92 18.83 -7.95
C MET A 166 5.35 19.96 -7.01
N SER A 167 6.60 20.44 -7.10
CA SER A 167 7.08 21.58 -6.30
C SER A 167 6.34 22.88 -6.62
N PHE A 168 5.82 23.02 -7.85
CA PHE A 168 5.01 24.19 -8.22
C PHE A 168 3.60 24.16 -7.59
N MET A 169 3.15 23.01 -7.09
CA MET A 169 1.80 22.88 -6.53
C MET A 169 1.56 23.86 -5.38
N MET A 170 2.47 23.93 -4.40
CA MET A 170 2.33 24.82 -3.24
C MET A 170 2.38 26.30 -3.62
N PRO A 171 3.36 26.80 -4.41
CA PRO A 171 3.35 28.18 -4.88
C PRO A 171 2.12 28.57 -5.68
N LEU A 172 1.64 27.69 -6.58
CA LEU A 172 0.42 27.95 -7.35
C LEU A 172 -0.82 28.00 -6.47
N MET A 173 -0.95 27.11 -5.50
CA MET A 173 -2.04 27.16 -4.52
C MET A 173 -2.01 28.45 -3.68
N MET A 174 -0.82 28.86 -3.23
CA MET A 174 -0.65 30.14 -2.53
C MET A 174 -1.01 31.33 -3.41
N LEU A 175 -0.62 31.31 -4.69
CA LEU A 175 -0.97 32.35 -5.65
C LEU A 175 -2.48 32.42 -5.84
N VAL A 176 -3.16 31.29 -6.06
CA VAL A 176 -4.63 31.25 -6.18
C VAL A 176 -5.27 31.79 -4.91
N MET A 177 -4.84 31.37 -3.73
CA MET A 177 -5.37 31.85 -2.45
C MET A 177 -5.21 33.37 -2.29
N ASN A 178 -4.02 33.89 -2.57
CA ASN A 178 -3.76 35.32 -2.44
C ASN A 178 -4.56 36.13 -3.46
N CYS A 179 -4.67 35.70 -4.71
CA CYS A 179 -5.50 36.35 -5.71
C CYS A 179 -6.97 36.39 -5.30
N ILE A 180 -7.51 35.29 -4.78
CA ILE A 180 -8.90 35.23 -4.31
C ILE A 180 -9.08 36.12 -3.08
N THR A 181 -8.12 36.15 -2.15
CA THR A 181 -8.17 37.05 -0.99
C THR A 181 -8.20 38.50 -1.42
N VAL A 182 -7.37 38.90 -2.39
CA VAL A 182 -7.38 40.27 -2.96
C VAL A 182 -8.73 40.57 -3.62
N LEU A 183 -9.31 39.66 -4.37
CA LEU A 183 -10.63 39.81 -4.97
C LEU A 183 -11.72 40.01 -3.89
N ILE A 184 -11.70 39.18 -2.84
CA ILE A 184 -12.66 39.30 -1.72
C ILE A 184 -12.51 40.63 -1.01
N VAL A 185 -11.28 41.08 -0.75
CA VAL A 185 -11.02 42.37 -0.10
C VAL A 185 -11.47 43.54 -0.99
N TRP A 186 -11.15 43.47 -2.30
CA TRP A 186 -11.51 44.53 -3.26
C TRP A 186 -13.03 44.71 -3.36
N PHE A 187 -13.77 43.66 -3.68
CA PHE A 187 -15.21 43.72 -3.81
C PHE A 187 -15.93 43.83 -2.44
N GLY A 188 -15.34 43.21 -1.42
CA GLY A 188 -15.86 43.29 -0.05
C GLY A 188 -15.75 44.69 0.55
N ALA A 189 -14.64 45.43 0.28
CA ALA A 189 -14.49 46.82 0.71
C ALA A 189 -15.53 47.76 0.06
N GLN A 190 -15.86 47.51 -1.22
CA GLN A 190 -16.95 48.23 -1.89
C GLN A 190 -18.30 47.96 -1.21
N GLY A 191 -18.60 46.66 -0.94
CA GLY A 191 -19.85 46.30 -0.23
C GLY A 191 -19.93 46.83 1.20
N VAL A 192 -18.81 47.01 1.88
CA VAL A 192 -18.75 47.68 3.20
C VAL A 192 -18.99 49.17 3.07
N SER A 193 -18.39 49.81 2.05
CA SER A 193 -18.60 51.26 1.76
C SER A 193 -20.06 51.55 1.43
N ASP A 194 -20.71 50.66 0.69
CA ASP A 194 -22.13 50.79 0.30
C ASP A 194 -23.09 50.38 1.43
N GLY A 195 -22.59 49.99 2.58
CA GLY A 195 -23.38 49.57 3.74
C GLY A 195 -24.10 48.21 3.60
N VAL A 196 -23.84 47.47 2.56
CA VAL A 196 -24.47 46.18 2.27
C VAL A 196 -23.80 45.01 3.06
N MET A 197 -22.54 45.19 3.47
CA MET A 197 -21.78 44.14 4.16
C MET A 197 -21.02 44.71 5.37
N GLN A 198 -20.87 43.88 6.42
CA GLN A 198 -20.04 44.21 7.58
C GLN A 198 -18.61 43.68 7.36
N VAL A 199 -17.61 44.38 7.91
CA VAL A 199 -16.19 43.96 7.87
C VAL A 199 -16.02 42.54 8.43
N GLY A 200 -16.77 42.17 9.47
CA GLY A 200 -16.76 40.84 10.05
C GLY A 200 -17.16 39.73 9.07
N ASN A 201 -18.14 40.01 8.21
CA ASN A 201 -18.56 39.07 7.16
C ASN A 201 -17.50 38.88 6.10
N MET A 202 -16.79 39.96 5.71
CA MET A 202 -15.66 39.87 4.77
C MET A 202 -14.53 39.00 5.33
N MET A 203 -14.17 39.16 6.60
CA MET A 203 -13.14 38.33 7.27
C MET A 203 -13.56 36.85 7.39
N ALA A 204 -14.85 36.63 7.69
CA ALA A 204 -15.41 35.28 7.71
C ALA A 204 -15.35 34.61 6.33
N PHE A 205 -15.63 35.40 5.27
CA PHE A 205 -15.59 34.94 3.88
C PHE A 205 -14.19 34.48 3.47
N ILE A 206 -13.16 35.27 3.81
CA ILE A 206 -11.74 34.88 3.58
C ILE A 206 -11.45 33.55 4.31
N SER A 207 -11.86 33.42 5.57
CA SER A 207 -11.64 32.21 6.37
C SER A 207 -12.33 30.97 5.78
N TYR A 208 -13.55 31.12 5.28
CA TYR A 208 -14.27 30.01 4.63
C TYR A 208 -13.64 29.63 3.30
N THR A 209 -13.16 30.58 2.52
CA THR A 209 -12.43 30.30 1.28
C THR A 209 -11.15 29.52 1.55
N MET A 210 -10.38 29.90 2.58
CA MET A 210 -9.22 29.13 3.03
C MET A 210 -9.59 27.67 3.40
N GLN A 211 -10.69 27.48 4.12
CA GLN A 211 -11.15 26.14 4.49
C GLN A 211 -11.51 25.29 3.27
N ILE A 212 -12.14 25.87 2.25
CA ILE A 212 -12.49 25.18 1.01
C ILE A 212 -11.21 24.74 0.28
N VAL A 213 -10.23 25.64 0.11
CA VAL A 213 -8.95 25.30 -0.53
C VAL A 213 -8.22 24.21 0.23
N MET A 214 -8.18 24.28 1.55
CA MET A 214 -7.56 23.24 2.39
C MET A 214 -8.29 21.89 2.27
N ALA A 215 -9.62 21.88 2.17
CA ALA A 215 -10.38 20.66 1.94
C ALA A 215 -9.99 19.98 0.61
N PHE A 216 -9.81 20.75 -0.46
CA PHE A 216 -9.32 20.23 -1.75
C PHE A 216 -7.89 19.69 -1.67
N MET A 217 -6.99 20.37 -0.96
CA MET A 217 -5.63 19.88 -0.76
C MET A 217 -5.60 18.54 -0.02
N ILE A 218 -6.45 18.40 1.01
CA ILE A 218 -6.58 17.14 1.76
C ILE A 218 -7.06 16.01 0.85
N LEU A 219 -8.09 16.25 0.02
CA LEU A 219 -8.59 15.25 -0.94
C LEU A 219 -7.51 14.82 -1.94
N THR A 220 -6.70 15.74 -2.41
CA THR A 220 -5.57 15.43 -3.32
C THR A 220 -4.54 14.53 -2.65
N MET A 221 -4.23 14.78 -1.37
CA MET A 221 -3.27 13.95 -0.61
C MET A 221 -3.77 12.50 -0.43
N VAL A 222 -5.06 12.31 -0.18
CA VAL A 222 -5.69 10.98 -0.07
C VAL A 222 -5.51 10.18 -1.37
N SER A 223 -5.70 10.83 -2.53
CA SER A 223 -5.58 10.19 -3.84
C SER A 223 -4.16 9.63 -4.13
N VAL A 224 -3.13 10.15 -3.47
CA VAL A 224 -1.74 9.65 -3.61
C VAL A 224 -1.46 8.46 -2.68
N ILE A 225 -2.08 8.43 -1.50
CA ILE A 225 -1.81 7.42 -0.47
C ILE A 225 -2.62 6.14 -0.72
N LEU A 226 -3.85 6.28 -1.22
CA LEU A 226 -4.80 5.19 -1.40
C LEU A 226 -4.26 4.04 -2.27
N PRO A 227 -3.64 4.27 -3.45
CA PRO A 227 -3.12 3.18 -4.30
C PRO A 227 -2.02 2.33 -3.64
N ARG A 228 -1.23 2.93 -2.76
CA ARG A 228 -0.19 2.17 -2.01
C ARG A 228 -0.80 1.23 -1.00
N ALA A 229 -1.86 1.67 -0.34
CA ALA A 229 -2.59 0.84 0.62
C ALA A 229 -3.37 -0.28 -0.07
N GLU A 230 -3.90 -0.03 -1.26
CA GLU A 230 -4.57 -1.03 -2.09
C GLU A 230 -3.63 -2.20 -2.42
N VAL A 231 -2.44 -1.92 -2.94
CA VAL A 231 -1.43 -2.96 -3.20
C VAL A 231 -1.03 -3.72 -1.94
N ALA A 232 -0.89 -3.01 -0.80
CA ALA A 232 -0.59 -3.68 0.47
C ALA A 232 -1.76 -4.56 0.94
N ALA A 233 -3.01 -4.12 0.72
CA ALA A 233 -4.20 -4.88 1.07
C ALA A 233 -4.33 -6.15 0.21
N GLU A 234 -4.13 -6.06 -1.11
CA GLU A 234 -4.13 -7.21 -2.03
C GLU A 234 -3.10 -8.27 -1.60
N ARG A 235 -1.90 -7.84 -1.21
CA ARG A 235 -0.85 -8.76 -0.76
C ARG A 235 -1.19 -9.46 0.56
N VAL A 236 -1.86 -8.78 1.48
CA VAL A 236 -2.34 -9.37 2.74
C VAL A 236 -3.52 -10.29 2.48
N GLU A 237 -4.45 -9.88 1.62
CA GLU A 237 -5.61 -10.68 1.20
C GLU A 237 -5.17 -12.00 0.56
N GLU A 238 -4.14 -11.97 -0.30
CA GLU A 238 -3.58 -13.19 -0.94
C GLU A 238 -3.13 -14.23 0.09
N VAL A 239 -2.62 -13.81 1.25
CA VAL A 239 -2.25 -14.72 2.35
C VAL A 239 -3.48 -15.24 3.07
N ILE A 240 -4.42 -14.35 3.42
CA ILE A 240 -5.61 -14.72 4.18
C ILE A 240 -6.52 -15.67 3.39
N THR A 241 -6.65 -15.44 2.09
CA THR A 241 -7.51 -16.24 1.19
C THR A 241 -6.82 -17.48 0.63
N CYS A 242 -5.50 -17.62 0.82
CA CYS A 242 -4.77 -18.78 0.31
C CYS A 242 -5.37 -20.09 0.88
N PRO A 243 -5.80 -21.04 0.05
CA PRO A 243 -6.26 -22.34 0.54
C PRO A 243 -5.10 -23.09 1.19
N THR A 244 -5.34 -23.71 2.33
CA THR A 244 -4.41 -24.64 2.98
C THR A 244 -4.54 -26.01 2.36
N SER A 245 -3.41 -26.62 1.98
CA SER A 245 -3.39 -27.93 1.34
C SER A 245 -3.67 -29.08 2.34
N ILE A 246 -3.33 -28.86 3.61
CA ILE A 246 -3.53 -29.84 4.68
C ILE A 246 -4.64 -29.35 5.58
N ASN A 247 -5.75 -30.05 5.55
CA ASN A 247 -6.91 -29.75 6.39
C ASN A 247 -7.36 -31.00 7.12
N ASP A 248 -7.85 -30.84 8.33
CA ASP A 248 -8.48 -31.93 9.05
C ASP A 248 -9.73 -32.42 8.32
N PRO A 249 -10.01 -33.73 8.33
CA PRO A 249 -11.22 -34.27 7.74
C PRO A 249 -12.46 -33.77 8.50
N VAL A 250 -13.57 -33.59 7.77
CA VAL A 250 -14.85 -33.10 8.32
C VAL A 250 -15.33 -33.96 9.49
N SER A 251 -14.95 -35.24 9.50
CA SER A 251 -15.28 -36.19 10.57
C SER A 251 -14.05 -36.99 10.95
N PRO A 252 -13.21 -36.48 11.86
CA PRO A 252 -11.98 -37.16 12.26
C PRO A 252 -12.30 -38.41 13.03
N LYS A 253 -11.71 -39.55 12.64
CA LYS A 253 -11.78 -40.79 13.40
C LYS A 253 -10.71 -40.72 14.51
N LEU A 254 -11.18 -40.54 15.74
CA LEU A 254 -10.30 -40.64 16.90
C LEU A 254 -9.92 -42.10 17.13
N PRO A 255 -8.68 -42.40 17.50
CA PRO A 255 -8.29 -43.76 17.88
C PRO A 255 -9.12 -44.21 19.09
N ALA A 256 -9.54 -45.47 19.09
CA ALA A 256 -10.23 -46.03 20.24
C ALA A 256 -9.37 -45.94 21.50
N ALA A 257 -10.00 -45.73 22.68
CA ALA A 257 -9.26 -45.62 23.94
C ALA A 257 -8.41 -46.87 24.26
N SER A 258 -8.71 -48.01 23.64
CA SER A 258 -7.99 -49.29 23.73
C SER A 258 -6.92 -49.47 22.63
N ALA A 259 -6.75 -48.50 21.71
CA ALA A 259 -5.73 -48.64 20.65
C ALA A 259 -4.31 -48.66 21.24
N PRO A 260 -3.42 -49.50 20.72
CA PRO A 260 -2.04 -49.56 21.20
C PRO A 260 -1.37 -48.17 20.96
N ARG A 261 -0.85 -47.58 22.05
CA ARG A 261 -0.17 -46.29 21.99
C ARG A 261 1.28 -46.50 21.54
N GLY A 262 1.72 -45.78 20.52
CA GLY A 262 3.09 -45.80 20.03
C GLY A 262 3.35 -46.85 18.97
N GLU A 263 2.32 -47.39 18.32
CA GLU A 263 2.45 -48.18 17.10
C GLU A 263 2.33 -47.28 15.87
N LEU A 264 3.29 -47.40 14.95
CA LEU A 264 3.32 -46.68 13.68
C LEU A 264 3.46 -47.68 12.53
N THR A 265 2.47 -47.70 11.64
CA THR A 265 2.46 -48.60 10.49
C THR A 265 2.33 -47.76 9.21
N PHE A 266 3.28 -47.92 8.31
CA PHE A 266 3.25 -47.45 6.93
C PHE A 266 2.81 -48.62 6.03
N ARG A 267 1.85 -48.41 5.15
CA ARG A 267 1.37 -49.41 4.19
C ARG A 267 1.30 -48.77 2.82
N ASP A 268 2.19 -49.17 1.93
CA ASP A 268 2.26 -48.71 0.54
C ASP A 268 2.20 -47.18 0.41
N VAL A 269 2.98 -46.50 1.26
CA VAL A 269 2.97 -45.03 1.31
C VAL A 269 3.88 -44.48 0.22
N SER A 270 3.30 -43.67 -0.64
CA SER A 270 4.03 -42.90 -1.66
C SER A 270 3.84 -41.40 -1.40
N PHE A 271 4.83 -40.60 -1.73
CA PHE A 271 4.77 -39.15 -1.57
C PHE A 271 5.43 -38.44 -2.75
N GLN A 272 4.70 -37.41 -3.24
CA GLN A 272 5.15 -36.52 -4.30
C GLN A 272 5.01 -35.06 -3.83
N TYR A 273 6.07 -34.26 -4.03
CA TYR A 273 5.95 -32.81 -3.83
C TYR A 273 5.06 -32.18 -4.92
N PRO A 274 4.31 -31.09 -4.62
CA PRO A 274 3.37 -30.49 -5.57
C PRO A 274 3.96 -30.16 -6.94
N ASP A 275 5.25 -29.78 -7.00
CA ASP A 275 5.94 -29.38 -8.23
C ASP A 275 6.83 -30.50 -8.82
N ALA A 276 6.86 -31.69 -8.20
CA ALA A 276 7.65 -32.78 -8.67
C ALA A 276 6.96 -33.54 -9.83
N ARG A 277 7.76 -34.05 -10.79
CA ARG A 277 7.23 -34.83 -11.91
C ARG A 277 7.03 -36.32 -11.59
N ALA A 278 7.57 -36.77 -10.47
CA ALA A 278 7.51 -38.15 -10.02
C ALA A 278 7.52 -38.22 -8.50
N ASP A 279 7.09 -39.37 -7.97
CA ASP A 279 7.13 -39.66 -6.54
C ASP A 279 8.56 -39.58 -6.03
N VAL A 280 8.79 -38.89 -4.91
CA VAL A 280 10.09 -38.81 -4.24
C VAL A 280 10.36 -40.07 -3.41
N ILE A 281 9.30 -40.61 -2.84
CA ILE A 281 9.28 -41.91 -2.17
C ILE A 281 8.05 -42.69 -2.65
N SER A 282 8.20 -44.01 -2.84
CA SER A 282 7.10 -44.85 -3.30
C SER A 282 7.14 -46.23 -2.62
N GLY A 283 5.96 -46.76 -2.34
CA GLY A 283 5.79 -48.11 -1.83
C GLY A 283 6.44 -48.39 -0.47
N VAL A 284 6.50 -47.40 0.43
CA VAL A 284 7.12 -47.54 1.75
C VAL A 284 6.24 -48.38 2.68
N ASN A 285 6.80 -49.47 3.18
CA ASN A 285 6.12 -50.40 4.07
C ASN A 285 6.98 -50.71 5.29
N PHE A 286 6.51 -50.38 6.49
CA PHE A 286 7.12 -50.84 7.75
C PHE A 286 6.11 -50.69 8.92
N THR A 287 6.40 -51.43 10.01
CA THR A 287 5.68 -51.27 11.27
C THR A 287 6.69 -51.16 12.40
N THR A 288 6.49 -50.24 13.31
CA THR A 288 7.26 -50.08 14.55
C THR A 288 6.31 -50.04 15.74
N HIS A 289 6.74 -50.67 16.85
CA HIS A 289 5.93 -50.77 18.06
C HIS A 289 6.49 -49.86 19.17
N ALA A 290 5.72 -49.65 20.21
CA ALA A 290 6.13 -48.83 21.36
C ALA A 290 7.45 -49.33 21.95
N GLY A 291 8.39 -48.42 22.16
CA GLY A 291 9.73 -48.75 22.70
C GLY A 291 10.75 -49.26 21.71
N GLN A 292 10.37 -49.47 20.43
CA GLN A 292 11.29 -49.85 19.37
C GLN A 292 11.98 -48.63 18.73
N MET A 293 13.18 -48.80 18.28
CA MET A 293 13.95 -47.81 17.53
C MET A 293 14.00 -48.23 16.05
N LEU A 294 13.53 -47.38 15.15
CA LEU A 294 13.64 -47.55 13.71
C LEU A 294 14.73 -46.62 13.17
N GLY A 295 15.77 -47.16 12.56
CA GLY A 295 16.83 -46.42 11.90
C GLY A 295 16.58 -46.35 10.38
N ILE A 296 16.51 -45.10 9.83
CA ILE A 296 16.38 -44.86 8.39
C ILE A 296 17.73 -44.40 7.85
N ILE A 297 18.37 -45.25 6.99
CA ILE A 297 19.67 -45.00 6.39
C ILE A 297 19.57 -44.92 4.87
N GLY A 298 20.46 -44.18 4.25
CA GLY A 298 20.51 -44.03 2.79
C GLY A 298 21.49 -42.94 2.36
N SER A 299 21.75 -42.83 1.07
CA SER A 299 22.61 -41.81 0.47
C SER A 299 21.96 -40.39 0.55
N THR A 300 22.76 -39.37 0.30
CA THR A 300 22.23 -37.99 0.16
C THR A 300 21.24 -37.94 -1.00
N GLY A 301 20.08 -37.35 -0.79
CA GLY A 301 19.02 -37.24 -1.81
C GLY A 301 18.10 -38.47 -1.91
N SER A 302 18.24 -39.51 -1.06
CA SER A 302 17.40 -40.73 -1.10
C SER A 302 16.00 -40.56 -0.45
N GLY A 303 15.58 -39.37 -0.07
CA GLY A 303 14.26 -39.15 0.53
C GLY A 303 14.15 -39.40 2.03
N LYS A 304 15.28 -39.52 2.77
CA LYS A 304 15.26 -39.78 4.23
C LYS A 304 14.50 -38.72 5.03
N SER A 305 14.63 -37.46 4.63
CA SER A 305 14.01 -36.33 5.32
C SER A 305 12.57 -36.06 4.85
N THR A 306 12.20 -36.62 3.71
CA THR A 306 10.84 -36.60 3.18
C THR A 306 9.95 -37.53 3.96
#